data_c12431394ac2f0833dc5e19011d25139
#
_entry.id   c12431394ac2f0833dc5e19011d25139
#
_cell.length_a   1.000
_cell.length_b   1.000
_cell.length_c   1.000
_cell.angle_alpha   90.00
_cell.angle_beta   90.00
_cell.angle_gamma   90.00
#
_symmetry.space_group_name_H-M   'P 1'
#
loop_
_entity.id
_entity.type
_entity.pdbx_description
1 polymer ?
#
loop_
_entity_poly.entity_id
_entity_poly.type
_entity_poly.pdbx_seq_one_letter_code
_entity_poly.pdbx_strand_id
1 'polypeptide(L)'
;MSKSENTQHGLPAEDFDQLRHDLLNPLATIRGRAQLLSRAVGRSTDIGDDERARLLRGLAAIDQAVFTAVEVLDHADPQRDGG
;
A
#
# COMPACT_ATOMS: atom_id res chain seq x y z
N MET A 1 -25.11 20.44 8.73
CA MET A 1 -25.16 20.49 7.87
C MET A 1 -24.16 20.86 6.97
N SER A 2 -23.63 21.87 6.94
CA SER A 2 -22.70 22.22 5.96
C SER A 2 -21.50 21.36 5.94
N LYS A 3 -21.27 20.57 6.91
CA LYS A 3 -20.20 19.76 6.86
C LYS A 3 -20.27 18.79 5.83
N SER A 4 -21.38 18.25 5.53
CA SER A 4 -21.48 17.25 4.49
C SER A 4 -21.09 17.78 3.18
N GLU A 5 -21.32 19.03 2.94
CA GLU A 5 -20.97 19.53 1.68
C GLU A 5 -19.51 19.62 1.50
N ASN A 6 -18.79 19.86 2.54
CA ASN A 6 -17.37 19.94 2.41
C ASN A 6 -16.76 18.63 2.00
N THR A 7 -17.31 17.56 2.46
CA THR A 7 -16.70 16.30 2.12
C THR A 7 -16.90 15.97 0.68
N GLN A 8 -17.87 16.55 0.02
CA GLN A 8 -18.08 16.25 -1.36
C GLN A 8 -17.03 16.86 -2.25
N HIS A 9 -16.36 17.86 -1.79
CA HIS A 9 -15.36 18.52 -2.59
C HIS A 9 -13.96 18.03 -2.32
N GLY A 10 -13.83 17.02 -1.53
CA GLY A 10 -12.53 16.49 -1.21
C GLY A 10 -11.96 17.12 0.03
N LEU A 11 -10.82 16.66 0.43
CA LEU A 11 -10.19 17.09 1.65
C LEU A 11 -9.30 18.29 1.38
N PRO A 12 -9.17 19.18 2.35
CA PRO A 12 -8.15 20.21 2.25
C PRO A 12 -6.78 19.56 2.16
N ALA A 13 -5.83 20.31 1.63
CA ALA A 13 -4.49 19.77 1.40
C ALA A 13 -3.87 19.19 2.65
N GLU A 14 -4.01 19.89 3.77
CA GLU A 14 -3.38 19.39 4.99
C GLU A 14 -4.09 18.17 5.53
N ASP A 15 -5.40 18.06 5.34
CA ASP A 15 -6.12 16.86 5.77
C ASP A 15 -5.75 15.69 4.89
N PHE A 16 -5.55 15.94 3.61
CA PHE A 16 -5.14 14.88 2.71
C PHE A 16 -3.73 14.40 3.08
N ASP A 17 -2.86 15.32 3.43
CA ASP A 17 -1.52 14.97 3.82
C ASP A 17 -1.53 14.08 5.05
N GLN A 18 -2.36 14.40 6.02
CA GLN A 18 -2.45 13.60 7.23
C GLN A 18 -3.00 12.22 6.91
N LEU A 19 -4.02 12.15 6.08
CA LEU A 19 -4.60 10.87 5.70
C LEU A 19 -3.59 10.03 4.94
N ARG A 20 -2.86 10.64 4.03
CA ARG A 20 -1.86 9.94 3.26
C ARG A 20 -0.80 9.37 4.19
N HIS A 21 -0.35 10.16 5.14
CA HIS A 21 0.65 9.72 6.10
C HIS A 21 0.12 8.56 6.92
N ASP A 22 -1.13 8.65 7.37
CA ASP A 22 -1.72 7.62 8.19
C ASP A 22 -1.90 6.31 7.42
N LEU A 23 -2.13 6.39 6.12
CA LEU A 23 -2.27 5.20 5.30
C LEU A 23 -0.93 4.61 4.92
N LEU A 24 0.09 5.45 4.74
CA LEU A 24 1.40 4.94 4.37
C LEU A 24 2.01 4.06 5.45
N ASN A 25 1.71 4.35 6.70
CA ASN A 25 2.24 3.55 7.79
C ASN A 25 1.82 2.07 7.71
N PRO A 26 0.52 1.76 7.66
CA PRO A 26 0.13 0.35 7.55
C PRO A 26 0.53 -0.26 6.21
N LEU A 27 0.57 0.54 5.15
CA LEU A 27 0.99 0.01 3.86
C LEU A 27 2.46 -0.42 3.91
N ALA A 28 3.29 0.39 4.55
CA ALA A 28 4.70 0.04 4.70
C ALA A 28 4.86 -1.22 5.54
N THR A 29 4.02 -1.37 6.57
CA THR A 29 4.06 -2.55 7.41
C THR A 29 3.71 -3.80 6.62
N ILE A 30 2.66 -3.71 5.80
CA ILE A 30 2.23 -4.84 4.99
C ILE A 30 3.35 -5.22 4.02
N ARG A 31 3.96 -4.24 3.39
CA ARG A 31 5.01 -4.51 2.44
C ARG A 31 6.22 -5.15 3.11
N GLY A 32 6.59 -4.63 4.28
CA GLY A 32 7.70 -5.19 5.02
C GLY A 32 7.47 -6.63 5.41
N ARG A 33 6.23 -6.93 5.84
CA ARG A 33 5.90 -8.30 6.20
C ARG A 33 5.92 -9.21 5.00
N ALA A 34 5.42 -8.74 3.88
CA ALA A 34 5.42 -9.54 2.66
C ALA A 34 6.85 -9.86 2.24
N GLN A 35 7.76 -8.91 2.38
CA GLN A 35 9.14 -9.13 2.02
C GLN A 35 9.82 -10.12 2.95
N LEU A 36 9.53 -10.03 4.24
CA LEU A 36 10.09 -10.98 5.20
C LEU A 36 9.58 -12.38 4.93
N LEU A 37 8.29 -12.51 4.64
CA LEU A 37 7.73 -13.80 4.33
C LEU A 37 8.29 -14.37 3.03
N SER A 38 8.55 -13.51 2.06
CA SER A 38 9.14 -13.97 0.81
C SER A 38 10.53 -14.57 1.06
N ARG A 39 11.30 -13.95 1.91
CA ARG A 39 12.61 -14.48 2.24
C ARG A 39 12.50 -15.80 2.98
N ALA A 40 11.58 -15.88 3.91
CA ALA A 40 11.40 -17.11 4.66
C ALA A 40 10.94 -18.25 3.76
N VAL A 41 10.01 -17.96 2.87
CA VAL A 41 9.52 -18.98 1.93
C VAL A 41 10.64 -19.42 1.00
N GLY A 42 11.43 -18.47 0.51
CA GLY A 42 12.52 -18.78 -0.39
C GLY A 42 13.57 -19.68 0.22
N ARG A 43 13.76 -19.56 1.54
CA ARG A 43 14.76 -20.37 2.24
C ARG A 43 14.19 -21.66 2.80
N SER A 44 12.89 -21.83 2.77
CA SER A 44 12.29 -23.01 3.38
C SER A 44 12.58 -24.26 2.57
N THR A 45 12.97 -25.32 3.26
CA THR A 45 13.20 -26.59 2.62
C THR A 45 12.06 -27.55 2.90
N ASP A 46 11.08 -27.12 3.67
CA ASP A 46 9.97 -27.98 4.07
C ASP A 46 8.82 -27.99 3.09
N ILE A 47 8.81 -27.11 2.14
CA ILE A 47 7.72 -27.04 1.18
C ILE A 47 8.23 -27.38 -0.21
N GLY A 48 7.35 -27.95 -1.03
CA GLY A 48 7.71 -28.31 -2.38
C GLY A 48 7.88 -27.10 -3.28
N ASP A 49 8.47 -27.33 -4.43
CA ASP A 49 8.76 -26.24 -5.35
C ASP A 49 7.51 -25.57 -5.87
N ASP A 50 6.47 -26.34 -6.15
CA ASP A 50 5.23 -25.76 -6.64
C ASP A 50 4.56 -24.90 -5.59
N GLU A 51 4.57 -25.36 -4.36
CA GLU A 51 3.98 -24.61 -3.27
C GLU A 51 4.78 -23.34 -3.02
N ARG A 52 6.09 -23.44 -3.06
CA ARG A 52 6.94 -22.28 -2.88
C ARG A 52 6.65 -21.24 -3.96
N ALA A 53 6.55 -21.67 -5.20
CA ALA A 53 6.28 -20.74 -6.29
C ALA A 53 4.95 -20.07 -6.12
N ARG A 54 3.94 -20.82 -5.66
CA ARG A 54 2.63 -20.23 -5.45
C ARG A 54 2.65 -19.18 -4.35
N LEU A 55 3.33 -19.49 -3.25
CA LEU A 55 3.41 -18.56 -2.14
C LEU A 55 4.17 -17.30 -2.54
N LEU A 56 5.25 -17.45 -3.27
CA LEU A 56 6.02 -16.28 -3.69
C LEU A 56 5.25 -15.41 -4.65
N ARG A 57 4.45 -16.01 -5.53
CA ARG A 57 3.62 -15.22 -6.42
C ARG A 57 2.57 -14.45 -5.64
N GLY A 58 1.98 -15.08 -4.61
CA GLY A 58 1.00 -14.39 -3.79
C GLY A 58 1.61 -13.23 -3.03
N LEU A 59 2.82 -13.44 -2.49
CA LEU A 59 3.48 -12.37 -1.76
C LEU A 59 3.90 -11.24 -2.69
N ALA A 60 4.31 -11.58 -3.91
CA ALA A 60 4.66 -10.56 -4.88
C ALA A 60 3.43 -9.75 -5.27
N ALA A 61 2.27 -10.39 -5.34
CA ALA A 61 1.04 -9.69 -5.65
C ALA A 61 0.68 -8.71 -4.54
N ILE A 62 0.92 -9.08 -3.30
CA ILE A 62 0.66 -8.19 -2.17
C ILE A 62 1.60 -6.98 -2.25
N ASP A 63 2.87 -7.23 -2.53
CA ASP A 63 3.83 -6.15 -2.63
C ASP A 63 3.44 -5.19 -3.75
N GLN A 64 3.03 -5.73 -4.89
CA GLN A 64 2.61 -4.92 -6.02
C GLN A 64 1.36 -4.11 -5.68
N ALA A 65 0.43 -4.70 -4.95
CA ALA A 65 -0.79 -4.00 -4.56
C ALA A 65 -0.48 -2.82 -3.66
N VAL A 66 0.47 -3.00 -2.75
CA VAL A 66 0.87 -1.90 -1.87
C VAL A 66 1.53 -0.80 -2.69
N PHE A 67 2.38 -1.17 -3.62
CA PHE A 67 3.04 -0.19 -4.46
C PHE A 67 2.02 0.61 -5.26
N THR A 68 1.01 -0.06 -5.81
CA THR A 68 -0.03 0.61 -6.55
C THR A 68 -0.82 1.55 -5.64
N ALA A 69 -1.10 1.13 -4.42
CA ALA A 69 -1.84 1.96 -3.50
C ALA A 69 -1.06 3.23 -3.16
N VAL A 70 0.25 3.11 -3.00
CA VAL A 70 1.08 4.27 -2.73
C VAL A 70 1.07 5.22 -3.91
N GLU A 71 1.12 4.68 -5.12
CA GLU A 71 1.08 5.51 -6.31
C GLU A 71 -0.25 6.23 -6.45
N VAL A 72 -1.34 5.55 -6.12
CA VAL A 72 -2.65 6.19 -6.17
C VAL A 72 -2.70 7.36 -5.18
N LEU A 73 -2.15 7.17 -3.99
CA LEU A 73 -2.12 8.24 -3.01
C LEU A 73 -1.26 9.40 -3.48
N ASP A 74 -0.13 9.12 -4.10
CA ASP A 74 0.73 10.17 -4.59
C ASP A 74 0.07 10.97 -5.71
N HIS A 75 -0.64 10.29 -6.60
CA HIS A 75 -1.30 10.99 -7.69
C HIS A 75 -2.54 11.74 -7.24
N ALA A 76 -3.12 11.33 -6.13
CA ALA A 76 -4.30 12.01 -5.63
C ALA A 76 -3.97 13.23 -4.79
N ASP A 77 -2.70 13.46 -4.50
CA ASP A 77 -2.28 14.58 -3.67
C ASP A 77 -2.60 15.88 -4.41
N PRO A 78 -3.46 16.71 -3.87
CA PRO A 78 -3.84 17.94 -4.56
C PRO A 78 -2.68 18.91 -4.75
N GLN A 79 -1.66 18.81 -3.93
CA GLN A 79 -0.54 19.72 -4.08
C GLN A 79 0.38 19.31 -5.19
N ARG A 80 0.42 18.06 -5.51
CA ARG A 80 1.29 17.61 -6.59
C ARG A 80 0.79 18.09 -7.92
N ASP A 81 -0.53 18.11 -8.07
CA ASP A 81 -1.08 18.51 -9.33
C ASP A 81 -0.86 19.94 -9.65
N GLY A 82 -0.63 20.74 -8.69
CA GLY A 82 -0.37 22.13 -8.95
C GLY A 82 0.94 22.33 -9.64
N GLY A 83 1.78 21.38 -9.56
CA GLY A 83 3.07 21.51 -10.16
C GLY A 83 3.07 21.45 -11.63
#